data_6a69f742c7c697a96d512cfd48052e97
#
_entry.id   6a69f742c7c697a96d512cfd48052e97
#
_cell.length_a   1.000
_cell.length_b   1.000
_cell.length_c   1.000
_cell.angle_alpha   90.00
_cell.angle_beta   90.00
_cell.angle_gamma   90.00
#
_symmetry.space_group_name_H-M   'P 1'
#
loop_
_entity.id
_entity.type
_entity.pdbx_description
1 polymer ?
#
loop_
_entity_poly.entity_id
_entity_poly.type
_entity_poly.pdbx_seq_one_letter_code
_entity_poly.pdbx_strand_id
1 'polypeptide(L)'
;MSRFHGVVLGMALGMAGLSAAWWAWESRWDSRLFAPKAGTTAENLSAQQAWEFLSGHPDLQVLDVRTPGETARGMLPGARRISWGDPAFVQELSRWDRSRPVLVYCQGGYRSRKAVEVLRSLGFNSVHHLHRGMMAWRWAGQAVTDGESGTAPSR
;
A
#
# COMPACT_ATOMS: atom_id res chain seq x y z
N MET A 1 29.65 34.49 16.89
CA MET A 1 28.26 34.07 16.66
C MET A 1 27.94 33.68 15.20
N SER A 2 28.85 33.77 14.21
CA SER A 2 28.58 33.52 12.77
C SER A 2 28.77 32.06 12.31
N ARG A 3 29.47 31.21 13.06
CA ARG A 3 29.74 29.82 12.65
C ARG A 3 28.54 28.86 12.83
N PHE A 4 27.64 29.15 13.77
CA PHE A 4 26.46 28.31 14.02
C PHE A 4 25.38 28.47 12.94
N HIS A 5 25.23 29.65 12.33
CA HIS A 5 24.25 29.87 11.27
C HIS A 5 24.57 29.13 9.98
N GLY A 6 25.86 28.96 9.65
CA GLY A 6 26.27 28.22 8.44
C GLY A 6 25.98 26.72 8.51
N VAL A 7 26.15 26.12 9.71
CA VAL A 7 25.90 24.67 9.90
C VAL A 7 24.39 24.36 9.85
N VAL A 8 23.57 25.18 10.47
CA VAL A 8 22.10 24.99 10.46
C VAL A 8 21.54 25.17 9.04
N LEU A 9 22.04 26.17 8.29
CA LEU A 9 21.61 26.39 6.91
C LEU A 9 22.04 25.24 5.99
N GLY A 10 23.26 24.73 6.16
CA GLY A 10 23.75 23.56 5.38
C GLY A 10 22.98 22.28 5.66
N MET A 11 22.58 22.03 6.91
CA MET A 11 21.72 20.87 7.26
C MET A 11 20.32 21.01 6.70
N ALA A 12 19.72 22.21 6.72
CA ALA A 12 18.40 22.46 6.19
C ALA A 12 18.35 22.28 4.66
N LEU A 13 19.36 22.76 3.94
CA LEU A 13 19.50 22.57 2.49
C LEU A 13 19.77 21.10 2.11
N GLY A 14 20.55 20.38 2.89
CA GLY A 14 20.80 18.96 2.71
C GLY A 14 19.53 18.12 2.88
N MET A 15 18.73 18.40 3.92
CA MET A 15 17.48 17.71 4.18
C MET A 15 16.41 18.00 3.09
N ALA A 16 16.33 19.25 2.62
CA ALA A 16 15.44 19.62 1.53
C ALA A 16 15.82 18.92 0.21
N GLY A 17 17.11 18.80 -0.09
CA GLY A 17 17.61 18.06 -1.27
C GLY A 17 17.29 16.57 -1.22
N LEU A 18 17.49 15.93 -0.07
CA LEU A 18 17.14 14.51 0.13
C LEU A 18 15.63 14.28 0.03
N SER A 19 14.83 15.19 0.55
CA SER A 19 13.36 15.12 0.46
C SER A 19 12.88 15.26 -0.99
N ALA A 20 13.46 16.17 -1.75
CA ALA A 20 13.13 16.37 -3.17
C ALA A 20 13.56 15.18 -4.03
N ALA A 21 14.73 14.61 -3.77
CA ALA A 21 15.21 13.41 -4.48
C ALA A 21 14.33 12.18 -4.16
N TRP A 22 13.93 12.01 -2.92
CA TRP A 22 12.99 10.96 -2.50
C TRP A 22 11.64 11.12 -3.18
N TRP A 23 11.07 12.32 -3.17
CA TRP A 23 9.79 12.61 -3.83
C TRP A 23 9.85 12.37 -5.34
N ALA A 24 10.92 12.80 -6.01
CA ALA A 24 11.12 12.58 -7.44
C ALA A 24 11.24 11.09 -7.79
N TRP A 25 11.93 10.30 -6.94
CA TRP A 25 12.07 8.85 -7.10
C TRP A 25 10.70 8.15 -6.91
N GLU A 26 9.97 8.49 -5.85
CA GLU A 26 8.63 7.95 -5.57
C GLU A 26 7.65 8.28 -6.71
N SER A 27 7.64 9.53 -7.17
CA SER A 27 6.80 9.98 -8.29
C SER A 27 7.10 9.24 -9.60
N ARG A 28 8.39 9.00 -9.89
CA ARG A 28 8.77 8.21 -11.07
C ARG A 28 8.37 6.75 -10.98
N TRP A 29 8.49 6.16 -9.80
CA TRP A 29 8.05 4.79 -9.59
C TRP A 29 6.53 4.68 -9.75
N ASP A 30 5.78 5.55 -9.08
CA ASP A 30 4.33 5.58 -9.18
C ASP A 30 3.86 5.83 -10.63
N SER A 31 4.49 6.75 -11.36
CA SER A 31 4.15 7.01 -12.77
C SER A 31 4.29 5.77 -13.68
N ARG A 32 5.25 4.90 -13.41
CA ARG A 32 5.42 3.64 -14.13
C ARG A 32 4.47 2.56 -13.65
N LEU A 33 4.32 2.45 -12.33
CA LEU A 33 3.56 1.39 -11.69
C LEU A 33 2.07 1.52 -11.98
N PHE A 34 1.56 2.75 -11.96
CA PHE A 34 0.15 3.08 -12.19
C PHE A 34 -0.12 3.60 -13.62
N ALA A 35 0.84 3.42 -14.55
CA ALA A 35 0.63 3.76 -15.94
C ALA A 35 -0.59 3.03 -16.52
N PRO A 36 -1.46 3.72 -17.26
CA PRO A 36 -2.60 3.10 -17.93
C PRO A 36 -2.16 1.95 -18.85
N LYS A 37 -2.86 0.82 -18.76
CA LYS A 37 -2.69 -0.31 -19.66
C LYS A 37 -4.08 -0.77 -20.11
N ALA A 38 -4.25 -1.01 -21.40
CA ALA A 38 -5.55 -1.39 -21.97
C ALA A 38 -6.18 -2.57 -21.22
N GLY A 39 -7.44 -2.41 -20.83
CA GLY A 39 -8.23 -3.45 -20.12
C GLY A 39 -7.85 -3.65 -18.65
N THR A 40 -6.98 -2.81 -18.07
CA THR A 40 -6.61 -2.93 -16.66
C THR A 40 -6.62 -1.58 -15.94
N THR A 41 -6.98 -1.58 -14.67
CA THR A 41 -6.89 -0.42 -13.77
C THR A 41 -5.79 -0.64 -12.75
N ALA A 42 -4.96 0.37 -12.53
CA ALA A 42 -4.02 0.41 -11.42
C ALA A 42 -4.00 1.82 -10.82
N GLU A 43 -4.29 1.94 -9.54
CA GLU A 43 -4.47 3.24 -8.87
C GLU A 43 -3.78 3.28 -7.51
N ASN A 44 -3.29 4.48 -7.18
CA ASN A 44 -2.70 4.76 -5.86
C ASN A 44 -3.71 5.58 -5.05
N LEU A 45 -4.33 4.98 -4.04
CA LEU A 45 -5.40 5.57 -3.26
C LEU A 45 -4.89 6.14 -1.94
N SER A 46 -5.39 7.31 -1.54
CA SER A 46 -5.28 7.80 -0.17
C SER A 46 -6.07 6.89 0.79
N ALA A 47 -5.85 7.04 2.11
CA ALA A 47 -6.58 6.26 3.11
C ALA A 47 -8.09 6.50 3.05
N GLN A 48 -8.54 7.73 2.79
CA GLN A 48 -9.94 8.06 2.64
C GLN A 48 -10.55 7.40 1.39
N GLN A 49 -9.89 7.51 0.24
CA GLN A 49 -10.33 6.87 -1.01
C GLN A 49 -10.37 5.34 -0.88
N ALA A 50 -9.38 4.75 -0.21
CA ALA A 50 -9.34 3.30 0.03
C ALA A 50 -10.46 2.84 0.97
N TRP A 51 -10.85 3.64 1.97
CA TRP A 51 -12.01 3.37 2.82
C TRP A 51 -13.32 3.42 2.03
N GLU A 52 -13.52 4.45 1.23
CA GLU A 52 -14.70 4.58 0.36
C GLU A 52 -14.77 3.42 -0.64
N PHE A 53 -13.64 3.05 -1.23
CA PHE A 53 -13.54 1.94 -2.17
C PHE A 53 -13.89 0.60 -1.50
N LEU A 54 -13.32 0.34 -0.32
CA LEU A 54 -13.60 -0.87 0.48
C LEU A 54 -15.08 -0.96 0.86
N SER A 55 -15.69 0.17 1.25
CA SER A 55 -17.10 0.23 1.66
C SER A 55 -18.07 0.03 0.49
N GLY A 56 -17.67 0.43 -0.72
CA GLY A 56 -18.50 0.37 -1.93
C GLY A 56 -18.36 -0.93 -2.76
N HIS A 57 -17.36 -1.78 -2.45
CA HIS A 57 -17.05 -2.97 -3.24
C HIS A 57 -17.06 -4.24 -2.37
N PRO A 58 -18.20 -4.90 -2.20
CA PRO A 58 -18.32 -6.09 -1.35
C PRO A 58 -17.54 -7.30 -1.90
N ASP A 59 -17.20 -7.29 -3.18
CA ASP A 59 -16.38 -8.29 -3.86
C ASP A 59 -14.87 -8.01 -3.81
N LEU A 60 -14.45 -6.90 -3.19
CA LEU A 60 -13.05 -6.51 -3.08
C LEU A 60 -12.23 -7.57 -2.34
N GLN A 61 -11.10 -7.94 -2.92
CA GLN A 61 -10.07 -8.75 -2.29
C GLN A 61 -9.05 -7.81 -1.62
N VAL A 62 -8.86 -7.91 -0.31
CA VAL A 62 -7.92 -7.05 0.42
C VAL A 62 -6.68 -7.85 0.79
N LEU A 63 -5.52 -7.43 0.28
CA LEU A 63 -4.22 -8.09 0.46
C LEU A 63 -3.33 -7.31 1.43
N ASP A 64 -3.02 -7.92 2.57
CA ASP A 64 -2.01 -7.43 3.51
C ASP A 64 -0.67 -8.14 3.26
N VAL A 65 0.35 -7.42 2.82
CA VAL A 65 1.69 -8.00 2.58
C VAL A 65 2.67 -7.79 3.73
N ARG A 66 2.16 -7.50 4.92
CA ARG A 66 2.95 -7.35 6.15
C ARG A 66 3.32 -8.68 6.75
N THR A 67 4.23 -8.64 7.73
CA THR A 67 4.62 -9.81 8.53
C THR A 67 3.55 -10.18 9.56
N PRO A 68 3.55 -11.42 10.12
CA PRO A 68 2.64 -11.81 11.21
C PRO A 68 2.68 -10.87 12.41
N GLY A 69 3.87 -10.46 12.85
CA GLY A 69 4.01 -9.54 13.98
C GLY A 69 3.47 -8.12 13.73
N GLU A 70 3.44 -7.67 12.46
CA GLU A 70 2.81 -6.41 12.11
C GLU A 70 1.27 -6.53 12.07
N THR A 71 0.75 -7.65 11.57
CA THR A 71 -0.70 -7.88 11.44
C THR A 71 -1.39 -8.19 12.76
N ALA A 72 -0.68 -8.75 13.73
CA ALA A 72 -1.19 -8.96 15.10
C ALA A 72 -1.72 -7.68 15.78
N ARG A 73 -1.27 -6.51 15.29
CA ARG A 73 -1.74 -5.20 15.78
C ARG A 73 -2.96 -4.65 15.02
N GLY A 74 -3.62 -5.47 14.24
CA GLY A 74 -4.80 -5.14 13.44
C GLY A 74 -4.53 -5.06 11.95
N MET A 75 -5.57 -5.33 11.17
CA MET A 75 -5.60 -5.35 9.71
C MET A 75 -6.73 -4.47 9.19
N LEU A 76 -6.73 -4.15 7.89
CA LEU A 76 -7.90 -3.56 7.25
C LEU A 76 -9.05 -4.59 7.25
N PRO A 77 -10.31 -4.13 7.32
CA PRO A 77 -11.47 -5.03 7.26
C PRO A 77 -11.42 -5.94 6.02
N GLY A 78 -11.68 -7.22 6.21
CA GLY A 78 -11.68 -8.22 5.14
C GLY A 78 -10.29 -8.59 4.57
N ALA A 79 -9.21 -8.08 5.17
CA ALA A 79 -7.86 -8.34 4.66
C ALA A 79 -7.42 -9.79 4.89
N ARG A 80 -6.84 -10.39 3.86
CA ARG A 80 -6.09 -11.65 3.93
C ARG A 80 -4.60 -11.34 3.88
N ARG A 81 -3.84 -11.89 4.82
CA ARG A 81 -2.38 -11.72 4.85
C ARG A 81 -1.70 -12.77 3.97
N ILE A 82 -0.82 -12.29 3.09
CA ILE A 82 0.23 -13.07 2.42
C ILE A 82 1.50 -12.24 2.52
N SER A 83 2.44 -12.62 3.38
CA SER A 83 3.62 -11.80 3.68
C SER A 83 4.51 -11.63 2.46
N TRP A 84 4.94 -10.40 2.19
CA TRP A 84 5.95 -10.14 1.17
C TRP A 84 7.25 -10.85 1.56
N GLY A 85 7.83 -11.63 0.65
CA GLY A 85 9.01 -12.43 0.91
C GLY A 85 8.72 -13.87 1.34
N ASP A 86 7.45 -14.25 1.52
CA ASP A 86 7.07 -15.65 1.64
C ASP A 86 7.38 -16.38 0.31
N PRO A 87 8.10 -17.49 0.33
CA PRO A 87 8.36 -18.27 -0.89
C PRO A 87 7.11 -18.69 -1.66
N ALA A 88 5.98 -18.86 -0.96
CA ALA A 88 4.69 -19.19 -1.56
C ALA A 88 3.89 -17.96 -2.06
N PHE A 89 4.42 -16.73 -1.93
CA PHE A 89 3.69 -15.48 -2.22
C PHE A 89 3.01 -15.50 -3.60
N VAL A 90 3.76 -15.78 -4.65
CA VAL A 90 3.24 -15.82 -6.02
C VAL A 90 2.25 -16.98 -6.21
N GLN A 91 2.52 -18.15 -5.63
CA GLN A 91 1.65 -19.31 -5.72
C GLN A 91 0.30 -19.05 -5.02
N GLU A 92 0.30 -18.43 -3.85
CA GLU A 92 -0.93 -18.05 -3.14
C GLU A 92 -1.76 -17.04 -3.94
N LEU A 93 -1.11 -16.00 -4.50
CA LEU A 93 -1.79 -15.00 -5.33
C LEU A 93 -2.35 -15.59 -6.64
N SER A 94 -1.69 -16.60 -7.21
CA SER A 94 -2.16 -17.22 -8.44
C SER A 94 -3.52 -17.95 -8.29
N ARG A 95 -3.93 -18.24 -7.06
CA ARG A 95 -5.23 -18.84 -6.71
C ARG A 95 -6.35 -17.82 -6.54
N TRP A 96 -6.02 -16.53 -6.53
CA TRP A 96 -7.00 -15.45 -6.37
C TRP A 96 -7.72 -15.17 -7.68
N ASP A 97 -8.95 -14.69 -7.58
CA ASP A 97 -9.76 -14.30 -8.74
C ASP A 97 -9.23 -12.99 -9.35
N ARG A 98 -8.69 -13.09 -10.55
CA ARG A 98 -8.07 -11.97 -11.27
C ARG A 98 -9.08 -10.97 -11.85
N SER A 99 -10.35 -11.36 -11.97
CA SER A 99 -11.43 -10.51 -12.44
C SER A 99 -11.95 -9.57 -11.35
N ARG A 100 -11.75 -9.93 -10.08
CA ARG A 100 -12.16 -9.13 -8.92
C ARG A 100 -11.12 -8.06 -8.59
N PRO A 101 -11.52 -6.88 -8.14
CA PRO A 101 -10.58 -5.85 -7.71
C PRO A 101 -9.77 -6.29 -6.49
N VAL A 102 -8.52 -5.84 -6.43
CA VAL A 102 -7.62 -6.08 -5.30
C VAL A 102 -7.15 -4.75 -4.71
N LEU A 103 -7.32 -4.56 -3.41
CA LEU A 103 -6.66 -3.50 -2.64
C LEU A 103 -5.46 -4.09 -1.91
N VAL A 104 -4.26 -3.63 -2.22
CA VAL A 104 -3.02 -4.11 -1.59
C VAL A 104 -2.36 -3.05 -0.74
N TYR A 105 -1.87 -3.44 0.43
CA TYR A 105 -1.17 -2.55 1.34
C TYR A 105 -0.07 -3.26 2.16
N CYS A 106 0.84 -2.44 2.69
CA CYS A 106 1.80 -2.87 3.71
C CYS A 106 1.87 -1.84 4.84
N GLN A 107 2.96 -1.77 5.58
CA GLN A 107 3.11 -0.79 6.66
C GLN A 107 3.27 0.65 6.14
N GLY A 108 4.18 0.89 5.18
CA GLY A 108 4.53 2.23 4.69
C GLY A 108 4.45 2.42 3.17
N GLY A 109 3.96 1.42 2.41
CA GLY A 109 3.75 1.51 0.95
C GLY A 109 4.84 0.88 0.08
N TYR A 110 6.06 0.63 0.58
CA TYR A 110 7.17 0.12 -0.24
C TYR A 110 6.95 -1.33 -0.73
N ARG A 111 6.68 -2.27 0.20
CA ARG A 111 6.46 -3.70 -0.13
C ARG A 111 5.21 -3.88 -1.00
N SER A 112 4.16 -3.11 -0.73
CA SER A 112 2.92 -3.19 -1.49
C SER A 112 3.05 -2.65 -2.92
N ARG A 113 3.91 -1.66 -3.19
CA ARG A 113 4.24 -1.26 -4.57
C ARG A 113 4.86 -2.42 -5.36
N LYS A 114 5.79 -3.16 -4.77
CA LYS A 114 6.34 -4.38 -5.39
C LYS A 114 5.28 -5.45 -5.60
N ALA A 115 4.35 -5.60 -4.66
CA ALA A 115 3.23 -6.52 -4.81
C ALA A 115 2.28 -6.10 -5.95
N VAL A 116 2.08 -4.80 -6.20
CA VAL A 116 1.34 -4.31 -7.38
C VAL A 116 1.99 -4.78 -8.68
N GLU A 117 3.32 -4.74 -8.78
CA GLU A 117 4.05 -5.24 -9.97
C GLU A 117 3.75 -6.73 -10.20
N VAL A 118 3.79 -7.54 -9.13
CA VAL A 118 3.48 -8.98 -9.19
C VAL A 118 2.01 -9.20 -9.59
N LEU A 119 1.06 -8.53 -8.94
CA LEU A 119 -0.36 -8.65 -9.26
C LEU A 119 -0.65 -8.32 -10.73
N ARG A 120 -0.07 -7.24 -11.26
CA ARG A 120 -0.19 -6.87 -12.67
C ARG A 120 0.46 -7.91 -13.61
N SER A 121 1.60 -8.47 -13.23
CA SER A 121 2.25 -9.53 -14.03
C SER A 121 1.45 -10.83 -14.04
N LEU A 122 0.71 -11.12 -12.97
CA LEU A 122 -0.21 -12.25 -12.86
C LEU A 122 -1.53 -12.03 -13.62
N GLY A 123 -1.77 -10.83 -14.18
CA GLY A 123 -2.94 -10.52 -14.99
C GLY A 123 -4.17 -10.10 -14.20
N PHE A 124 -4.00 -9.53 -12.99
CA PHE A 124 -5.12 -8.91 -12.28
C PHE A 124 -5.60 -7.66 -13.02
N ASN A 125 -6.91 -7.55 -13.25
CA ASN A 125 -7.50 -6.50 -14.06
C ASN A 125 -7.62 -5.16 -13.32
N SER A 126 -7.82 -5.20 -12.00
CA SER A 126 -8.06 -4.02 -11.17
C SER A 126 -7.24 -4.10 -9.89
N VAL A 127 -6.18 -3.28 -9.78
CA VAL A 127 -5.24 -3.29 -8.66
C VAL A 127 -5.18 -1.89 -8.03
N HIS A 128 -5.56 -1.80 -6.78
CA HIS A 128 -5.56 -0.57 -5.99
C HIS A 128 -4.52 -0.67 -4.90
N HIS A 129 -3.72 0.36 -4.74
CA HIS A 129 -2.66 0.43 -3.74
C HIS A 129 -3.01 1.46 -2.68
N LEU A 130 -2.96 1.08 -1.40
CA LEU A 130 -3.09 2.04 -0.32
C LEU A 130 -1.79 2.81 -0.13
N HIS A 131 -1.80 4.09 -0.56
CA HIS A 131 -0.65 4.97 -0.41
C HIS A 131 -0.24 5.11 1.05
N ARG A 132 1.05 4.91 1.34
CA ARG A 132 1.62 4.89 2.70
C ARG A 132 1.00 3.84 3.66
N GLY A 133 0.20 2.92 3.16
CA GLY A 133 -0.24 1.71 3.83
C GLY A 133 -0.93 1.93 5.19
N MET A 134 -0.71 1.01 6.12
CA MET A 134 -1.29 1.03 7.46
C MET A 134 -0.98 2.32 8.25
N MET A 135 0.14 2.97 7.99
CA MET A 135 0.46 4.25 8.64
C MET A 135 -0.55 5.32 8.27
N ALA A 136 -0.82 5.51 6.96
CA ALA A 136 -1.82 6.49 6.50
C ALA A 136 -3.23 6.11 6.94
N TRP A 137 -3.57 4.81 6.92
CA TRP A 137 -4.86 4.28 7.36
C TRP A 137 -5.16 4.66 8.82
N ARG A 138 -4.21 4.39 9.71
CA ARG A 138 -4.34 4.72 11.13
C ARG A 138 -4.34 6.21 11.39
N TRP A 139 -3.54 6.97 10.67
CA TRP A 139 -3.52 8.43 10.80
C TRP A 139 -4.85 9.07 10.39
N ALA A 140 -5.53 8.49 9.39
CA ALA A 140 -6.87 8.89 8.99
C ALA A 140 -7.99 8.43 9.96
N GLY A 141 -7.65 7.72 11.04
CA GLY A 141 -8.60 7.25 12.04
C GLY A 141 -9.53 6.12 11.55
N GLN A 142 -9.16 5.43 10.48
CA GLN A 142 -9.97 4.36 9.90
C GLN A 142 -9.96 3.10 10.76
N ALA A 143 -11.07 2.37 10.75
CA ALA A 143 -11.25 1.15 11.53
C ALA A 143 -10.27 0.04 11.12
N VAL A 144 -9.81 -0.72 12.12
CA VAL A 144 -9.03 -1.95 11.95
C VAL A 144 -9.77 -3.10 12.61
N THR A 145 -9.57 -4.31 12.08
CA THR A 145 -10.05 -5.56 12.70
C THR A 145 -8.91 -6.25 13.41
N ASP A 146 -9.22 -7.11 14.37
CA ASP A 146 -8.23 -7.96 15.01
C ASP A 146 -7.54 -8.86 13.98
N GLY A 147 -6.22 -9.03 14.14
CA GLY A 147 -5.36 -9.63 13.12
C GLY A 147 -5.58 -11.13 12.82
N GLU A 148 -6.51 -11.79 13.52
CA GLU A 148 -6.83 -13.21 13.33
C GLU A 148 -8.17 -13.48 12.64
N SER A 149 -9.06 -12.51 12.54
CA SER A 149 -10.38 -12.69 11.93
C SER A 149 -10.61 -11.70 10.79
N GLY A 150 -10.40 -12.14 9.56
CA GLY A 150 -10.79 -11.41 8.35
C GLY A 150 -12.32 -11.29 8.15
N THR A 151 -13.11 -11.33 9.22
CA THR A 151 -14.55 -11.09 9.18
C THR A 151 -14.82 -9.60 9.31
N ALA A 152 -15.52 -9.04 8.32
CA ALA A 152 -16.01 -7.67 8.37
C ALA A 152 -16.85 -7.46 9.65
N PRO A 153 -16.77 -6.27 10.31
CA PRO A 153 -17.67 -5.95 11.40
C PRO A 153 -19.10 -6.02 10.89
N SER A 154 -19.95 -6.79 11.59
CA SER A 154 -21.40 -6.79 11.37
C SER A 154 -21.93 -5.36 11.57
N ARG A 155 -22.71 -4.87 10.63
CA ARG A 155 -23.40 -3.58 10.72
C ARG A 155 -24.39 -3.56 11.85
#